data_ae29792af1f60891b2d06388808d5846
#
_entry.id   ae29792af1f60891b2d06388808d5846
#
_cell.length_a   1.000
_cell.length_b   1.000
_cell.length_c   1.000
_cell.angle_alpha   90.00
_cell.angle_beta   90.00
_cell.angle_gamma   90.00
#
_symmetry.space_group_name_H-M   'P 1'
#
loop_
_entity.id
_entity.type
_entity.pdbx_description
1 polymer ?
#
loop_
_entity_poly.entity_id
_entity_poly.type
_entity_poly.pdbx_seq_one_letter_code
_entity_poly.pdbx_strand_id
1 'polypeptide(L)'
;MVLSMTGYGRAGALLHGRDIKVELRSVNARFFEYSSRLPRSCAFLEDKLKKLVAAKVSRGKVELSLSIQTVTAADTVVSVNWSLAQGYRAALDSLIEKMELKNDVTAGMIARFPEVLTQTAAPTNEDELWQDVQSVALQAVDAFVAMRAAEGEKLKADVAGRLDTIE
;
A
#
# COMPACT_ATOMS: atom_id res chain seq x y z
N MET A 1 -12.96 -14.59 28.10
CA MET A 1 -13.24 -13.27 27.52
C MET A 1 -14.25 -13.41 26.38
N VAL A 2 -15.30 -12.62 26.37
CA VAL A 2 -16.29 -12.61 25.30
C VAL A 2 -15.88 -11.54 24.29
N LEU A 3 -15.74 -11.94 23.02
CA LEU A 3 -15.42 -11.04 21.92
C LEU A 3 -16.59 -10.95 20.94
N SER A 4 -16.95 -9.74 20.56
CA SER A 4 -17.89 -9.53 19.46
C SER A 4 -17.25 -9.94 18.13
N MET A 5 -18.03 -10.47 17.19
CA MET A 5 -17.56 -10.76 15.85
C MET A 5 -17.54 -9.53 14.94
N THR A 6 -18.31 -8.49 15.29
CA THR A 6 -18.27 -7.20 14.62
C THR A 6 -17.19 -6.34 15.25
N GLY A 7 -16.44 -5.62 14.46
CA GLY A 7 -15.40 -4.75 14.96
C GLY A 7 -14.85 -3.84 13.88
N TYR A 8 -14.12 -2.85 14.35
CA TYR A 8 -13.45 -1.84 13.54
C TYR A 8 -12.16 -1.42 14.20
N GLY A 9 -11.10 -1.32 13.45
CA GLY A 9 -9.83 -0.78 13.90
C GLY A 9 -9.16 0.01 12.79
N ARG A 10 -8.50 1.09 13.15
CA ARG A 10 -7.81 1.97 12.23
C ARG A 10 -6.52 2.46 12.84
N ALA A 11 -5.49 2.55 12.03
CA ALA A 11 -4.23 3.20 12.39
C ALA A 11 -3.63 3.87 11.17
N GLY A 12 -2.81 4.88 11.39
CA GLY A 12 -2.07 5.57 10.35
C GLY A 12 -0.79 6.15 10.89
N ALA A 13 0.24 6.23 10.06
CA ALA A 13 1.50 6.85 10.37
C ALA A 13 2.19 7.37 9.12
N LEU A 14 2.99 8.41 9.29
CA LEU A 14 3.89 8.93 8.27
C LEU A 14 5.28 8.33 8.51
N LEU A 15 5.69 7.39 7.67
CA LEU A 15 6.94 6.68 7.79
C LEU A 15 7.70 6.70 6.46
N HIS A 16 8.96 7.07 6.49
CA HIS A 16 9.85 7.13 5.30
C HIS A 16 9.23 7.88 4.11
N GLY A 17 8.55 9.00 4.39
CA GLY A 17 7.91 9.83 3.36
C GLY A 17 6.61 9.26 2.79
N ARG A 18 6.05 8.22 3.40
CA ARG A 18 4.79 7.60 3.01
C ARG A 18 3.75 7.76 4.11
N ASP A 19 2.57 8.22 3.75
CA ASP A 19 1.39 8.21 4.64
C ASP A 19 0.70 6.86 4.48
N ILE A 20 0.82 6.02 5.51
CA ILE A 20 0.32 4.65 5.54
C ILE A 20 -0.91 4.60 6.44
N LYS A 21 -2.01 4.10 5.91
CA LYS A 21 -3.26 3.91 6.65
C LYS A 21 -3.74 2.48 6.51
N VAL A 22 -4.06 1.85 7.63
CA VAL A 22 -4.63 0.50 7.68
C VAL A 22 -5.96 0.56 8.42
N GLU A 23 -6.96 -0.06 7.82
CA GLU A 23 -8.30 -0.13 8.36
C GLU A 23 -8.80 -1.57 8.33
N LEU A 24 -9.35 -2.02 9.43
CA LEU A 24 -9.90 -3.37 9.61
C LEU A 24 -11.37 -3.27 9.97
N ARG A 25 -12.19 -4.07 9.29
CA ARG A 25 -13.61 -4.26 9.58
C ARG A 25 -13.92 -5.73 9.66
N SER A 26 -14.84 -6.11 10.52
CA SER A 26 -15.34 -7.47 10.54
C SER A 26 -16.87 -7.51 10.71
N VAL A 27 -17.42 -8.57 10.16
CA VAL A 27 -18.82 -8.94 10.31
C VAL A 27 -18.92 -10.40 10.76
N ASN A 28 -20.10 -10.77 11.25
CA ASN A 28 -20.38 -12.14 11.67
C ASN A 28 -20.17 -13.13 10.53
N ALA A 29 -19.40 -14.19 10.80
CA ALA A 29 -19.25 -15.32 9.90
C ALA A 29 -18.97 -16.60 10.70
N ARG A 30 -19.34 -17.72 10.13
CA ARG A 30 -19.16 -19.03 10.79
C ARG A 30 -17.70 -19.41 10.92
N PHE A 31 -16.90 -19.06 9.91
CA PHE A 31 -15.47 -19.35 9.84
C PHE A 31 -14.68 -18.06 9.71
N PHE A 32 -13.37 -18.17 9.87
CA PHE A 32 -12.48 -17.07 9.55
C PHE A 32 -12.40 -16.88 8.04
N GLU A 33 -12.79 -15.72 7.58
CA GLU A 33 -12.65 -15.30 6.19
C GLU A 33 -11.84 -14.00 6.15
N TYR A 34 -10.91 -13.92 5.24
CA TYR A 34 -10.08 -12.75 5.06
C TYR A 34 -10.18 -12.23 3.63
N SER A 35 -10.38 -10.94 3.49
CA SER A 35 -10.25 -10.22 2.24
C SER A 35 -9.45 -8.94 2.45
N SER A 36 -8.79 -8.49 1.41
CA SER A 36 -7.98 -7.27 1.48
C SER A 36 -8.16 -6.39 0.26
N ARG A 37 -7.98 -5.09 0.47
CA ARG A 37 -7.86 -4.10 -0.58
C ARG A 37 -6.50 -3.44 -0.44
N LEU A 38 -5.61 -3.79 -1.35
CA LEU A 38 -4.24 -3.30 -1.37
C LEU A 38 -3.96 -2.55 -2.67
N PRO A 39 -3.09 -1.54 -2.66
CA PRO A 39 -2.53 -0.99 -3.89
C PRO A 39 -1.85 -2.10 -4.70
N ARG A 40 -1.92 -2.03 -6.02
CA ARG A 40 -1.30 -3.05 -6.90
C ARG A 40 0.19 -3.24 -6.64
N SER A 41 0.89 -2.16 -6.33
CA SER A 41 2.32 -2.18 -5.97
C SER A 41 2.61 -2.90 -4.64
N CYS A 42 1.60 -3.16 -3.83
CA CYS A 42 1.72 -3.79 -2.51
C CYS A 42 1.10 -5.19 -2.45
N ALA A 43 0.77 -5.79 -3.60
CA ALA A 43 0.16 -7.12 -3.66
C ALA A 43 1.02 -8.21 -2.97
N PHE A 44 2.34 -8.05 -2.95
CA PHE A 44 3.27 -8.95 -2.26
C PHE A 44 3.08 -8.97 -0.74
N LEU A 45 2.40 -7.99 -0.17
CA LEU A 45 2.13 -7.90 1.28
C LEU A 45 0.89 -8.70 1.71
N GLU A 46 0.07 -9.17 0.78
CA GLU A 46 -1.22 -9.80 1.07
C GLU A 46 -1.10 -10.99 2.03
N ASP A 47 -0.23 -11.93 1.72
CA ASP A 47 -0.02 -13.11 2.55
C ASP A 47 0.53 -12.77 3.93
N LYS A 48 1.42 -11.81 4.01
CA LYS A 48 2.02 -11.33 5.26
C LYS A 48 0.98 -10.67 6.15
N LEU A 49 0.13 -9.82 5.58
CA LEU A 49 -0.96 -9.17 6.31
C LEU A 49 -2.02 -10.16 6.76
N LYS A 50 -2.37 -11.14 5.90
CA LYS A 50 -3.30 -12.21 6.26
C LYS A 50 -2.80 -13.00 7.47
N LYS A 51 -1.54 -13.40 7.48
CA LYS A 51 -0.91 -14.09 8.62
C LYS A 51 -0.93 -13.25 9.89
N LEU A 52 -0.65 -11.96 9.77
CA LEU A 52 -0.65 -11.03 10.90
C LEU A 52 -2.05 -10.91 11.52
N VAL A 53 -3.09 -10.79 10.70
CA VAL A 53 -4.49 -10.74 11.16
C VAL A 53 -4.92 -12.07 11.75
N ALA A 54 -4.62 -13.18 11.09
CA ALA A 54 -5.00 -14.53 11.53
C ALA A 54 -4.35 -14.92 12.87
N ALA A 55 -3.21 -14.36 13.22
CA ALA A 55 -2.56 -14.56 14.51
C ALA A 55 -3.37 -13.99 15.69
N LYS A 56 -4.20 -12.97 15.45
CA LYS A 56 -4.98 -12.26 16.46
C LYS A 56 -6.49 -12.49 16.36
N VAL A 57 -6.98 -12.95 15.22
CA VAL A 57 -8.40 -13.09 14.92
C VAL A 57 -8.66 -14.52 14.42
N SER A 58 -9.46 -15.27 15.14
CA SER A 58 -9.73 -16.69 14.85
C SER A 58 -11.07 -16.94 14.18
N ARG A 59 -11.97 -15.96 14.17
CA ARG A 59 -13.34 -16.13 13.64
C ARG A 59 -13.90 -14.79 13.17
N GLY A 60 -14.77 -14.86 12.16
CA GLY A 60 -15.42 -13.70 11.55
C GLY A 60 -14.89 -13.39 10.15
N LYS A 61 -15.64 -12.64 9.39
CA LYS A 61 -15.21 -12.14 8.09
C LYS A 61 -14.52 -10.78 8.26
N VAL A 62 -13.22 -10.76 8.03
CA VAL A 62 -12.37 -9.57 8.20
C VAL A 62 -11.99 -9.01 6.85
N GLU A 63 -12.20 -7.72 6.67
CA GLU A 63 -11.72 -6.95 5.52
C GLU A 63 -10.64 -5.97 5.98
N LEU A 64 -9.47 -6.04 5.34
CA LEU A 64 -8.37 -5.12 5.58
C LEU A 64 -8.22 -4.19 4.38
N SER A 65 -8.15 -2.89 4.62
CA SER A 65 -7.86 -1.88 3.61
C SER A 65 -6.52 -1.21 3.93
N LEU A 66 -5.63 -1.20 2.96
CA LEU A 66 -4.33 -0.52 3.03
C LEU A 66 -4.31 0.63 2.03
N SER A 67 -3.98 1.82 2.50
CA SER A 67 -3.75 3.01 1.69
C SER A 67 -2.35 3.54 1.93
N ILE A 68 -1.61 3.78 0.88
CA ILE A 68 -0.26 4.35 0.92
C ILE A 68 -0.22 5.52 -0.04
N GLN A 69 0.15 6.69 0.47
CA GLN A 69 0.39 7.89 -0.31
C GLN A 69 1.81 8.38 -0.08
N THR A 70 2.56 8.60 -1.17
CA THR A 70 3.88 9.20 -1.10
C THR A 70 3.73 10.71 -0.94
N VAL A 71 4.26 11.25 0.16
CA VAL A 71 4.13 12.67 0.51
C VAL A 71 5.34 13.47 0.03
N THR A 72 6.48 12.80 -0.18
CA THR A 72 7.70 13.45 -0.66
C THR A 72 7.98 13.11 -2.12
N ALA A 73 8.36 14.12 -2.91
CA ALA A 73 8.71 13.98 -4.32
C ALA A 73 10.03 13.21 -4.56
N ALA A 74 10.63 12.67 -3.51
CA ALA A 74 11.95 12.04 -3.54
C ALA A 74 12.01 10.68 -4.27
N ASP A 75 10.87 10.17 -4.71
CA ASP A 75 10.78 8.81 -5.28
C ASP A 75 10.73 8.79 -6.82
N THR A 76 11.04 9.90 -7.48
CA THR A 76 11.10 9.93 -8.94
C THR A 76 12.53 9.92 -9.42
N VAL A 77 12.89 8.93 -10.21
CA VAL A 77 14.20 8.82 -10.87
C VAL A 77 14.03 9.14 -12.35
N VAL A 78 14.85 10.06 -12.85
CA VAL A 78 14.95 10.36 -14.28
C VAL A 78 16.06 9.51 -14.87
N SER A 79 15.73 8.73 -15.88
CA SER A 79 16.64 7.82 -16.55
C SER A 79 16.78 8.18 -18.02
N VAL A 80 17.93 7.88 -18.60
CA VAL A 80 18.20 8.04 -20.04
C VAL A 80 18.12 6.71 -20.72
N ASN A 81 17.32 6.61 -21.79
CA ASN A 81 17.35 5.48 -22.70
C ASN A 81 18.50 5.66 -23.69
N TRP A 82 19.64 5.13 -23.33
CA TRP A 82 20.88 5.31 -24.10
C TRP A 82 20.82 4.74 -25.52
N SER A 83 20.19 3.59 -25.70
CA SER A 83 20.02 2.99 -27.02
C SER A 83 19.22 3.87 -27.96
N LEU A 84 18.14 4.43 -27.46
CA LEU A 84 17.27 5.32 -28.22
C LEU A 84 17.95 6.67 -28.50
N ALA A 85 18.64 7.23 -27.50
CA ALA A 85 19.39 8.48 -27.66
C ALA A 85 20.49 8.35 -28.71
N GLN A 86 21.24 7.24 -28.71
CA GLN A 86 22.26 6.95 -29.71
C GLN A 86 21.65 6.78 -31.10
N GLY A 87 20.50 6.14 -31.20
CA GLY A 87 19.77 5.99 -32.46
C GLY A 87 19.35 7.33 -33.06
N TYR A 88 18.81 8.23 -32.26
CA TYR A 88 18.46 9.58 -32.72
C TYR A 88 19.70 10.37 -33.15
N ARG A 89 20.78 10.27 -32.38
CA ARG A 89 22.03 10.95 -32.75
C ARG A 89 22.57 10.45 -34.08
N ALA A 90 22.62 9.14 -34.29
CA ALA A 90 23.07 8.57 -35.54
C ALA A 90 22.22 8.99 -36.73
N ALA A 91 20.90 9.08 -36.54
CA ALA A 91 19.98 9.57 -37.58
C ALA A 91 20.22 11.04 -37.90
N LEU A 92 20.45 11.88 -36.91
CA LEU A 92 20.78 13.29 -37.09
C LEU A 92 22.10 13.48 -37.79
N ASP A 93 23.16 12.71 -37.44
CA ASP A 93 24.46 12.72 -38.12
C ASP A 93 24.33 12.33 -39.59
N SER A 94 23.50 11.36 -39.90
CA SER A 94 23.20 10.94 -41.27
C SER A 94 22.50 12.03 -42.07
N LEU A 95 21.54 12.74 -41.45
CA LEU A 95 20.86 13.90 -42.07
C LEU A 95 21.86 15.03 -42.38
N ILE A 96 22.72 15.33 -41.42
CA ILE A 96 23.70 16.40 -41.55
C ILE A 96 24.66 16.08 -42.71
N GLU A 97 25.16 14.85 -42.81
CA GLU A 97 26.07 14.39 -43.84
C GLU A 97 25.41 14.35 -45.23
N LYS A 98 24.26 13.70 -45.33
CA LYS A 98 23.59 13.49 -46.63
C LYS A 98 22.96 14.74 -47.22
N MET A 99 22.53 15.65 -46.36
CA MET A 99 21.85 16.88 -46.80
C MET A 99 22.77 18.11 -46.69
N GLU A 100 24.03 17.91 -46.34
CA GLU A 100 25.03 18.98 -46.17
C GLU A 100 24.52 20.10 -45.23
N LEU A 101 23.94 19.69 -44.10
CA LEU A 101 23.40 20.58 -43.11
C LEU A 101 24.43 20.98 -42.04
N LYS A 102 24.20 22.10 -41.41
CA LYS A 102 25.00 22.51 -40.25
C LYS A 102 24.72 21.60 -39.07
N ASN A 103 25.77 21.18 -38.34
CA ASN A 103 25.63 20.43 -37.14
C ASN A 103 25.24 21.36 -35.99
N ASP A 104 24.00 21.31 -35.56
CA ASP A 104 23.44 22.04 -34.44
C ASP A 104 22.91 21.13 -33.32
N VAL A 105 23.35 19.88 -33.30
CA VAL A 105 22.90 18.87 -32.33
C VAL A 105 23.39 19.23 -30.94
N THR A 106 22.42 19.31 -30.00
CA THR A 106 22.66 19.62 -28.60
C THR A 106 22.06 18.54 -27.70
N ALA A 107 22.55 18.46 -26.47
CA ALA A 107 21.97 17.56 -25.48
C ALA A 107 20.47 17.82 -25.24
N GLY A 108 20.08 19.10 -25.20
CA GLY A 108 18.68 19.48 -25.06
C GLY A 108 17.80 19.05 -26.22
N MET A 109 18.32 19.04 -27.43
CA MET A 109 17.60 18.54 -28.61
C MET A 109 17.33 17.04 -28.48
N ILE A 110 18.33 16.24 -28.17
CA ILE A 110 18.19 14.78 -28.03
C ILE A 110 17.27 14.46 -26.85
N ALA A 111 17.38 15.15 -25.75
CA ALA A 111 16.55 14.94 -24.57
C ALA A 111 15.05 15.19 -24.81
N ARG A 112 14.70 16.00 -25.81
CA ARG A 112 13.30 16.30 -26.16
C ARG A 112 12.65 15.26 -27.06
N PHE A 113 13.40 14.35 -27.65
CA PHE A 113 12.80 13.26 -28.41
C PHE A 113 12.01 12.33 -27.49
N PRO A 114 10.88 11.79 -27.97
CA PRO A 114 10.05 10.91 -27.16
C PRO A 114 10.84 9.73 -26.57
N GLU A 115 10.55 9.43 -25.31
CA GLU A 115 11.10 8.25 -24.60
C GLU A 115 12.61 8.23 -24.38
N VAL A 116 13.33 9.29 -24.74
CA VAL A 116 14.77 9.41 -24.45
C VAL A 116 15.00 9.63 -22.95
N LEU A 117 14.24 10.53 -22.34
CA LEU A 117 14.21 10.70 -20.90
C LEU A 117 12.92 10.08 -20.34
N THR A 118 13.08 9.21 -19.37
CA THR A 118 11.96 8.53 -18.70
C THR A 118 11.98 8.85 -17.22
N GLN A 119 10.80 9.08 -16.66
CA GLN A 119 10.60 9.23 -15.23
C GLN A 119 10.01 7.93 -14.69
N THR A 120 10.70 7.34 -13.74
CA THR A 120 10.24 6.13 -13.06
C THR A 120 10.20 6.37 -11.56
N ALA A 121 9.26 5.72 -10.88
CA ALA A 121 9.30 5.66 -9.43
C ALA A 121 10.59 4.97 -8.98
N ALA A 122 11.22 5.47 -7.92
CA ALA A 122 12.38 4.82 -7.34
C ALA A 122 12.03 3.39 -6.94
N PRO A 123 12.98 2.43 -7.06
CA PRO A 123 12.75 1.07 -6.59
C PRO A 123 12.34 1.09 -5.12
N THR A 124 11.19 0.47 -4.82
CA THR A 124 10.71 0.35 -3.46
C THR A 124 11.52 -0.71 -2.73
N ASN A 125 12.07 -0.39 -1.57
CA ASN A 125 12.62 -1.39 -0.68
C ASN A 125 11.44 -2.15 -0.02
N GLU A 126 11.20 -3.36 -0.48
CA GLU A 126 10.06 -4.18 -0.02
C GLU A 126 10.14 -4.51 1.46
N ASP A 127 11.34 -4.76 1.98
CA ASP A 127 11.55 -5.07 3.41
C ASP A 127 11.25 -3.85 4.28
N GLU A 128 11.71 -2.67 3.91
CA GLU A 128 11.42 -1.42 4.60
C GLU A 128 9.92 -1.12 4.58
N LEU A 129 9.29 -1.24 3.41
CA LEU A 129 7.86 -1.04 3.26
C LEU A 129 7.07 -2.02 4.12
N TRP A 130 7.46 -3.29 4.16
CA TRP A 130 6.81 -4.27 5.02
C TRP A 130 6.95 -3.92 6.51
N GLN A 131 8.11 -3.50 6.96
CA GLN A 131 8.31 -3.08 8.35
C GLN A 131 7.40 -1.92 8.71
N ASP A 132 7.29 -0.92 7.83
CA ASP A 132 6.42 0.24 8.04
C ASP A 132 4.95 -0.16 8.06
N VAL A 133 4.51 -0.94 7.09
CA VAL A 133 3.13 -1.43 7.00
C VAL A 133 2.81 -2.35 8.19
N GLN A 134 3.71 -3.22 8.58
CA GLN A 134 3.55 -4.10 9.74
C GLN A 134 3.32 -3.31 11.02
N SER A 135 4.11 -2.27 11.24
CA SER A 135 3.96 -1.39 12.41
C SER A 135 2.58 -0.77 12.49
N VAL A 136 2.08 -0.22 11.38
CA VAL A 136 0.75 0.38 11.30
C VAL A 136 -0.35 -0.67 11.40
N ALA A 137 -0.18 -1.81 10.75
CA ALA A 137 -1.14 -2.91 10.78
C ALA A 137 -1.30 -3.51 12.19
N LEU A 138 -0.23 -3.65 12.94
CA LEU A 138 -0.29 -4.10 14.34
C LEU A 138 -1.09 -3.14 15.20
N GLN A 139 -0.90 -1.84 15.04
CA GLN A 139 -1.70 -0.83 15.76
C GLN A 139 -3.19 -0.92 15.39
N ALA A 140 -3.50 -1.11 14.11
CA ALA A 140 -4.88 -1.25 13.64
C ALA A 140 -5.52 -2.54 14.19
N VAL A 141 -4.78 -3.64 14.20
CA VAL A 141 -5.25 -4.93 14.77
C VAL A 141 -5.49 -4.81 16.26
N ASP A 142 -4.60 -4.17 17.00
CA ASP A 142 -4.76 -3.97 18.45
C ASP A 142 -6.00 -3.11 18.76
N ALA A 143 -6.22 -2.05 18.00
CA ALA A 143 -7.43 -1.22 18.12
C ALA A 143 -8.70 -2.03 17.79
N PHE A 144 -8.64 -2.86 16.76
CA PHE A 144 -9.73 -3.73 16.34
C PHE A 144 -10.09 -4.76 17.42
N VAL A 145 -9.09 -5.43 17.99
CA VAL A 145 -9.27 -6.41 19.06
C VAL A 145 -9.83 -5.75 20.33
N ALA A 146 -9.33 -4.57 20.69
CA ALA A 146 -9.82 -3.81 21.82
C ALA A 146 -11.31 -3.41 21.67
N MET A 147 -11.71 -2.99 20.47
CA MET A 147 -13.12 -2.69 20.18
C MET A 147 -14.00 -3.93 20.29
N ARG A 148 -13.56 -5.07 19.76
CA ARG A 148 -14.32 -6.33 19.87
C ARG A 148 -14.48 -6.79 21.31
N ALA A 149 -13.46 -6.61 22.13
CA ALA A 149 -13.51 -6.93 23.55
C ALA A 149 -14.51 -6.01 24.30
N ALA A 150 -14.45 -4.70 24.04
CA ALA A 150 -15.37 -3.75 24.65
C ALA A 150 -16.83 -4.02 24.26
N GLU A 151 -17.08 -4.33 23.00
CA GLU A 151 -18.41 -4.69 22.49
C GLU A 151 -18.88 -6.02 23.08
N GLY A 152 -18.01 -7.02 23.17
CA GLY A 152 -18.31 -8.30 23.78
C GLY A 152 -18.73 -8.19 25.24
N GLU A 153 -18.07 -7.35 26.03
CA GLU A 153 -18.45 -7.08 27.43
C GLU A 153 -19.80 -6.36 27.55
N LYS A 154 -20.09 -5.42 26.67
CA LYS A 154 -21.42 -4.78 26.63
C LYS A 154 -22.52 -5.78 26.33
N LEU A 155 -22.34 -6.64 25.33
CA LEU A 155 -23.30 -7.67 24.97
C LEU A 155 -23.53 -8.67 26.12
N LYS A 156 -22.46 -9.07 26.78
CA LYS A 156 -22.51 -9.95 27.95
C LYS A 156 -23.32 -9.34 29.09
N ALA A 157 -23.08 -8.05 29.40
CA ALA A 157 -23.79 -7.33 30.42
C ALA A 157 -25.28 -7.16 30.09
N ASP A 158 -25.62 -6.88 28.82
CA ASP A 158 -27.01 -6.76 28.35
C ASP A 158 -27.75 -8.11 28.46
N VAL A 159 -27.16 -9.19 28.07
CA VAL A 159 -27.75 -10.55 28.21
C VAL A 159 -27.95 -10.91 29.68
N ALA A 160 -26.95 -10.68 30.52
CA ALA A 160 -27.08 -10.91 31.96
C ALA A 160 -28.21 -10.11 32.59
N GLY A 161 -28.29 -8.81 32.29
CA GLY A 161 -29.37 -7.92 32.79
C GLY A 161 -30.77 -8.34 32.33
N ARG A 162 -30.90 -8.88 31.11
CA ARG A 162 -32.17 -9.40 30.59
C ARG A 162 -32.58 -10.71 31.27
N LEU A 163 -31.61 -11.56 31.58
CA LEU A 163 -31.90 -12.79 32.33
C LEU A 163 -32.39 -12.49 33.73
N ASP A 164 -31.78 -11.53 34.42
CA ASP A 164 -32.24 -11.08 35.76
C ASP A 164 -33.67 -10.49 35.73
N THR A 165 -34.13 -9.98 34.60
CA THR A 165 -35.46 -9.40 34.44
C THR A 165 -36.53 -10.48 34.18
N ILE A 166 -36.14 -11.66 33.74
CA ILE A 166 -37.06 -12.78 33.43
C ILE A 166 -37.42 -13.59 34.69
N GLU A 167 -36.62 -13.56 35.75
CA GLU A 167 -36.90 -14.16 37.04
C GLU A 167 -37.89 -13.25 37.85
#